data_0d6979e24758de041ce5bc8ec6ce5ced
#
_entry.id   0d6979e24758de041ce5bc8ec6ce5ced
#
_cell.length_a   1.000
_cell.length_b   1.000
_cell.length_c   1.000
_cell.angle_alpha   90.00
_cell.angle_beta   90.00
_cell.angle_gamma   90.00
#
_symmetry.space_group_name_H-M   'P 1'
#
loop_
_entity.id
_entity.type
_entity.pdbx_description
1 polymer ?
#
loop_
_entity_poly.entity_id
_entity_poly.type
_entity_poly.pdbx_seq_one_letter_code
_entity_poly.pdbx_strand_id
1 'polypeptide(L)'
;MTTAVIAFTRRGAALGRSLADALGGSLHVPARFAPEVGAEAYASLEGWTAWAWARADALVFVGAAGIAVRAIAPHVRDKFSD
;
A
#
# COMPACT_ATOMS: atom_id res chain seq x y z
N MET A 1 9.10 -9.45 -9.85
CA MET A 1 7.84 -9.28 -9.12
C MET A 1 7.74 -7.84 -8.61
N THR A 2 6.58 -7.23 -8.76
CA THR A 2 6.34 -5.87 -8.33
C THR A 2 5.59 -5.86 -7.00
N THR A 3 6.20 -5.27 -5.99
CA THR A 3 5.59 -5.20 -4.64
C THR A 3 5.31 -3.75 -4.29
N ALA A 4 4.08 -3.47 -3.88
CA ALA A 4 3.68 -2.14 -3.44
C ALA A 4 3.35 -2.19 -1.95
N VAL A 5 4.00 -1.33 -1.15
CA VAL A 5 3.83 -1.24 0.29
C VAL A 5 3.14 0.07 0.61
N ILE A 6 2.11 0.04 1.44
CA ILE A 6 1.41 1.24 1.88
C ILE A 6 1.37 1.29 3.40
N ALA A 7 1.62 2.47 3.96
CA ALA A 7 1.54 2.70 5.39
C ALA A 7 0.69 3.95 5.65
N PHE A 8 0.08 4.03 6.82
CA PHE A 8 -0.89 5.08 7.13
C PHE A 8 -0.43 6.02 8.23
N THR A 9 0.55 5.62 9.02
CA THR A 9 1.05 6.38 10.15
C THR A 9 2.55 6.56 10.04
N ARG A 10 3.09 7.50 10.82
CA ARG A 10 4.54 7.73 10.82
C ARG A 10 5.29 6.47 11.26
N ARG A 11 4.81 5.80 12.32
CA ARG A 11 5.44 4.56 12.79
C ARG A 11 5.35 3.47 11.72
N GLY A 12 4.18 3.33 11.11
CA GLY A 12 3.99 2.38 10.02
C GLY A 12 4.86 2.69 8.82
N ALA A 13 5.08 3.97 8.53
CA ALA A 13 5.93 4.39 7.42
C ALA A 13 7.38 3.93 7.61
N ALA A 14 7.90 4.02 8.84
CA ALA A 14 9.26 3.57 9.12
C ALA A 14 9.40 2.06 8.89
N LEU A 15 8.43 1.28 9.37
CA LEU A 15 8.41 -0.17 9.13
C LEU A 15 8.25 -0.47 7.65
N GLY A 16 7.34 0.26 6.98
CA GLY A 16 7.09 0.12 5.55
C GLY A 16 8.34 0.38 4.73
N ARG A 17 9.16 1.36 5.14
CA ARG A 17 10.44 1.64 4.46
C ARG A 17 11.35 0.42 4.51
N SER A 18 11.49 -0.19 5.68
CA SER A 18 12.31 -1.39 5.83
C SER A 18 11.78 -2.56 5.00
N LEU A 19 10.45 -2.74 4.98
CA LEU A 19 9.83 -3.81 4.21
C LEU A 19 10.00 -3.59 2.72
N ALA A 20 9.77 -2.37 2.24
CA ALA A 20 9.91 -2.06 0.82
C ALA A 20 11.33 -2.28 0.36
N ASP A 21 12.31 -1.86 1.17
CA ASP A 21 13.73 -2.05 0.83
C ASP A 21 14.08 -3.55 0.77
N ALA A 22 13.59 -4.32 1.75
CA ALA A 22 13.87 -5.75 1.78
C ALA A 22 13.22 -6.51 0.63
N LEU A 23 12.04 -6.07 0.19
CA LEU A 23 11.29 -6.73 -0.87
C LEU A 23 11.55 -6.15 -2.26
N GLY A 24 12.36 -5.11 -2.35
CA GLY A 24 12.59 -4.43 -3.61
C GLY A 24 11.35 -3.75 -4.16
N GLY A 25 10.48 -3.28 -3.27
CA GLY A 25 9.20 -2.68 -3.64
C GLY A 25 9.16 -1.17 -3.49
N SER A 26 8.01 -0.60 -3.82
CA SER A 26 7.75 0.83 -3.63
C SER A 26 7.00 1.05 -2.32
N LEU A 27 7.26 2.21 -1.69
CA LEU A 27 6.58 2.60 -0.46
C LEU A 27 5.68 3.80 -0.74
N HIS A 28 4.46 3.75 -0.24
CA HIS A 28 3.45 4.80 -0.39
C HIS A 28 2.91 5.18 0.97
N VAL A 29 2.90 6.48 1.28
CA VAL A 29 2.49 7.00 2.59
C VAL A 29 1.72 8.29 2.41
N PRO A 30 1.00 8.78 3.43
CA PRO A 30 0.39 10.10 3.37
C PRO A 30 1.43 11.17 3.06
N ALA A 31 1.02 12.19 2.31
CA ALA A 31 1.94 13.22 1.84
C ALA A 31 2.80 13.84 2.94
N ARG A 32 2.23 14.00 4.14
CA ARG A 32 2.94 14.65 5.26
C ARG A 32 4.13 13.83 5.75
N PHE A 33 4.17 12.52 5.50
CA PHE A 33 5.26 11.65 5.92
C PHE A 33 6.21 11.31 4.78
N ALA A 34 5.80 11.53 3.54
CA ALA A 34 6.54 11.06 2.38
C ALA A 34 8.01 11.50 2.34
N PRO A 35 8.33 12.78 2.58
CA PRO A 35 9.74 13.21 2.54
C PRO A 35 10.60 12.56 3.63
N GLU A 36 10.01 12.27 4.80
CA GLU A 36 10.76 11.71 5.93
C GLU A 36 11.33 10.34 5.64
N VAL A 37 10.63 9.55 4.84
CA VAL A 37 11.01 8.15 4.58
C VAL A 37 11.35 7.91 3.11
N GLY A 38 11.45 8.97 2.32
CA GLY A 38 11.77 8.85 0.90
C GLY A 38 10.74 8.01 0.15
N ALA A 39 9.47 8.26 0.43
CA ALA A 39 8.37 7.48 -0.15
C ALA A 39 7.53 8.34 -1.08
N GLU A 40 6.67 7.68 -1.85
CA GLU A 40 5.70 8.37 -2.68
C GLU A 40 4.44 8.68 -1.89
N ALA A 41 3.83 9.83 -2.15
CA ALA A 41 2.59 10.22 -1.50
C ALA A 41 1.41 9.60 -2.24
N TYR A 42 0.38 9.16 -1.51
CA TYR A 42 -0.88 8.77 -2.11
C TYR A 42 -1.95 9.79 -1.73
N ALA A 43 -2.91 10.01 -2.64
CA ALA A 43 -3.99 10.98 -2.42
C ALA A 43 -5.16 10.35 -1.68
N SER A 44 -5.52 9.12 -2.02
CA SER A 44 -6.60 8.42 -1.34
C SER A 44 -6.30 6.93 -1.30
N LEU A 45 -6.77 6.26 -0.26
CA LEU A 45 -6.59 4.82 -0.13
C LEU A 45 -7.30 4.07 -1.25
N GLU A 46 -8.51 4.50 -1.61
CA GLU A 46 -9.26 3.88 -2.71
C GLU A 46 -8.51 3.95 -4.03
N GLY A 47 -8.04 5.13 -4.38
CA GLY A 47 -7.31 5.34 -5.62
C GLY A 47 -6.00 4.57 -5.65
N TRP A 48 -5.26 4.58 -4.54
CA TRP A 48 -4.02 3.83 -4.45
C TRP A 48 -4.26 2.33 -4.61
N THR A 49 -5.28 1.81 -3.94
CA THR A 49 -5.58 0.38 -3.97
C THR A 49 -5.97 -0.07 -5.38
N ALA A 50 -6.81 0.69 -6.06
CA ALA A 50 -7.20 0.37 -7.43
C ALA A 50 -5.98 0.36 -8.36
N TRP A 51 -5.12 1.36 -8.23
CA TRP A 51 -3.91 1.48 -9.03
C TRP A 51 -2.96 0.30 -8.76
N ALA A 52 -2.70 0.00 -7.50
CA ALA A 52 -1.77 -1.06 -7.11
C ALA A 52 -2.30 -2.45 -7.44
N TRP A 53 -3.60 -2.67 -7.26
CA TRP A 53 -4.24 -3.94 -7.57
C TRP A 53 -4.07 -4.30 -9.04
N ALA A 54 -4.15 -3.30 -9.91
CA ALA A 54 -4.00 -3.52 -11.35
C ALA A 54 -2.55 -3.76 -11.77
N ARG A 55 -1.58 -3.24 -11.03
CA ARG A 55 -0.17 -3.20 -11.47
C ARG A 55 0.78 -4.04 -10.66
N ALA A 56 0.54 -4.20 -9.35
CA ALA A 56 1.45 -4.89 -8.47
C ALA A 56 1.13 -6.37 -8.38
N ASP A 57 2.16 -7.18 -8.20
CA ASP A 57 1.99 -8.61 -7.96
C ASP A 57 1.67 -8.89 -6.50
N ALA A 58 2.14 -8.02 -5.61
CA ALA A 58 1.89 -8.16 -4.18
C ALA A 58 1.65 -6.79 -3.57
N LEU A 59 0.66 -6.71 -2.66
CA LEU A 59 0.34 -5.52 -1.89
C LEU A 59 0.58 -5.81 -0.41
N VAL A 60 1.30 -4.91 0.26
CA VAL A 60 1.57 -5.03 1.69
C VAL A 60 0.98 -3.82 2.39
N PHE A 61 0.04 -4.06 3.30
CA PHE A 61 -0.59 -3.01 4.09
C PHE A 61 0.03 -2.99 5.49
N VAL A 62 0.65 -1.89 5.84
CA VAL A 62 1.24 -1.71 7.17
C VAL A 62 0.28 -0.87 8.01
N GLY A 63 -0.56 -1.53 8.79
CA GLY A 63 -1.57 -0.85 9.59
C GLY A 63 -2.67 -1.79 10.05
N ALA A 64 -3.83 -1.21 10.37
CA ALA A 64 -4.97 -1.99 10.84
C ALA A 64 -5.52 -2.90 9.75
N ALA A 65 -5.69 -4.17 10.07
CA ALA A 65 -6.19 -5.15 9.11
C ALA A 65 -7.56 -4.80 8.55
N GLY A 66 -8.42 -4.19 9.36
CA GLY A 66 -9.76 -3.79 8.91
C GLY A 66 -9.73 -2.79 7.76
N ILE A 67 -8.75 -1.89 7.75
CA ILE A 67 -8.59 -0.92 6.67
C ILE A 67 -8.21 -1.66 5.38
N ALA A 68 -7.28 -2.59 5.46
CA ALA A 68 -6.83 -3.36 4.31
C ALA A 68 -7.96 -4.19 3.72
N VAL A 69 -8.72 -4.87 4.56
CA VAL A 69 -9.84 -5.72 4.11
C VAL A 69 -10.87 -4.88 3.37
N ARG A 70 -11.24 -3.71 3.90
CA ARG A 70 -12.21 -2.84 3.25
C ARG A 70 -11.71 -2.29 1.93
N ALA A 71 -10.41 -2.00 1.87
CA ALA A 71 -9.83 -1.43 0.65
C ALA A 71 -9.78 -2.45 -0.49
N ILE A 72 -9.47 -3.70 -0.21
CA ILE A 72 -9.30 -4.72 -1.25
C ILE A 72 -10.59 -5.47 -1.59
N ALA A 73 -11.60 -5.45 -0.71
CA ALA A 73 -12.82 -6.24 -0.90
C ALA A 73 -13.48 -6.07 -2.28
N PRO A 74 -13.65 -4.85 -2.81
CA PRO A 74 -14.24 -4.69 -4.15
C PRO A 74 -13.44 -5.41 -5.24
N HIS A 75 -12.12 -5.41 -5.12
CA HIS A 75 -11.23 -5.99 -6.14
C HIS A 75 -11.21 -7.51 -6.07
N VAL A 76 -11.29 -8.07 -4.86
CA VAL A 76 -11.36 -9.52 -4.68
C VAL A 76 -12.66 -10.05 -5.28
N ARG A 77 -13.77 -9.32 -5.11
CA ARG A 77 -15.05 -9.70 -5.68
C ARG A 77 -14.96 -9.81 -7.20
N ASP A 78 -14.33 -8.83 -7.84
CA ASP A 78 -14.15 -8.84 -9.28
C ASP A 78 -13.33 -10.03 -9.75
N LYS A 79 -12.38 -10.47 -8.93
CA LYS A 79 -11.50 -11.57 -9.28
C LYS A 79 -12.18 -12.93 -9.21
N PHE A 80 -13.15 -13.06 -8.30
CA PHE A 80 -13.79 -14.35 -8.03
C PHE A 80 -15.24 -14.45 -8.48
N SER A 81 -15.80 -13.41 -9.05
CA SER A 81 -17.18 -13.44 -9.53
C SER A 81 -17.19 -13.73 -11.03
N ASP A 82 -17.35 -14.96 -11.36
CA ASP A 82 -17.46 -15.38 -12.75
C ASP A 82 -18.86 -15.80 -13.08
#